data_b06a28f810959e7ecdcf3c538ccdff5b
#
_entry.id   b06a28f810959e7ecdcf3c538ccdff5b
#
_cell.length_a   1.000
_cell.length_b   1.000
_cell.length_c   1.000
_cell.angle_alpha   90.00
_cell.angle_beta   90.00
_cell.angle_gamma   90.00
#
_symmetry.space_group_name_H-M   'P 1'
#
loop_
_entity.id
_entity.type
_entity.pdbx_description
1 polymer ?
#
loop_
_entity_poly.entity_id
_entity_poly.type
_entity_poly.pdbx_seq_one_letter_code
_entity_poly.pdbx_strand_id
1 'polypeptide(L)'
;MDDREKIPMLEPYTVKECVSALSETEDYNHRMLGIPEMWKTTRGKGVRVAVLDTGCPRHTDLKVAGSANFSDSPEVWDMNGHATHVSGIIAALVNGIGVRGIAPECELYCGKVLGDDGSGSIDAIARGIRWAVDEAKADVINMSLGCPPSGALSLSLRQACQYAHEKGVVLCCAAGNDAGSVNAPANLPTTIAVAAVDRDRKKAYFTCHGKEVDFAAGGVDVFSTWLNNQYAKLSGTSMATPVITGVVALVQAAAKAKGKAMAPGEVYDSLVSIAVDVEQPGKDDFTGNGIPVFTSQWTATKDEAQRKECWLVRLWKAVVAWIMEPEED
;
A
#
# COMPACT_ATOMS: atom_id res chain seq x y z
N MET A 1 -22.93 -6.11 -13.66
CA MET A 1 -22.12 -7.24 -13.17
C MET A 1 -22.77 -7.72 -11.88
N ASP A 2 -23.01 -9.00 -11.72
CA ASP A 2 -23.49 -9.56 -10.42
C ASP A 2 -22.29 -9.53 -9.46
N ASP A 3 -22.41 -8.83 -8.34
CA ASP A 3 -21.35 -8.68 -7.34
C ASP A 3 -20.90 -10.01 -6.70
N ARG A 4 -21.68 -11.08 -6.89
CA ARG A 4 -21.40 -12.44 -6.42
C ARG A 4 -20.68 -13.30 -7.46
N GLU A 5 -20.60 -12.83 -8.70
CA GLU A 5 -19.87 -13.52 -9.75
C GLU A 5 -18.37 -13.52 -9.42
N LYS A 6 -17.73 -14.68 -9.56
CA LYS A 6 -16.30 -14.82 -9.38
C LYS A 6 -15.58 -14.42 -10.66
N ILE A 7 -14.62 -13.55 -10.50
CA ILE A 7 -13.73 -13.14 -11.59
C ILE A 7 -12.27 -13.26 -11.14
N PRO A 8 -11.32 -13.40 -12.06
CA PRO A 8 -9.90 -13.28 -11.74
C PRO A 8 -9.63 -11.90 -11.14
N MET A 9 -9.05 -11.87 -9.93
CA MET A 9 -8.74 -10.65 -9.18
C MET A 9 -7.24 -10.48 -8.95
N LEU A 10 -6.48 -11.58 -9.03
CA LEU A 10 -5.03 -11.49 -9.06
C LEU A 10 -4.57 -11.31 -10.49
N GLU A 11 -3.90 -10.20 -10.70
CA GLU A 11 -3.16 -9.96 -11.93
C GLU A 11 -2.04 -10.99 -12.09
N PRO A 12 -1.69 -11.37 -13.32
CA PRO A 12 -0.59 -12.29 -13.56
C PRO A 12 0.69 -11.84 -12.86
N TYR A 13 1.29 -12.72 -12.10
CA TYR A 13 2.58 -12.51 -11.44
C TYR A 13 3.53 -13.68 -11.70
N THR A 14 4.82 -13.42 -11.65
CA THR A 14 5.85 -14.44 -11.88
C THR A 14 6.53 -14.79 -10.57
N VAL A 15 6.52 -16.07 -10.20
CA VAL A 15 7.29 -16.61 -9.08
C VAL A 15 8.68 -16.98 -9.58
N LYS A 16 9.71 -16.33 -9.05
CA LYS A 16 11.11 -16.66 -9.30
C LYS A 16 11.75 -17.13 -8.01
N GLU A 17 12.54 -18.16 -8.06
CA GLU A 17 13.36 -18.67 -6.95
C GLU A 17 12.56 -18.87 -5.65
N CYS A 18 12.18 -20.11 -5.35
CA CYS A 18 11.76 -20.52 -4.02
C CYS A 18 12.97 -21.06 -3.27
N VAL A 19 13.33 -20.42 -2.16
CA VAL A 19 14.52 -20.79 -1.36
C VAL A 19 14.18 -20.84 0.12
N SER A 20 14.93 -21.66 0.86
CA SER A 20 14.96 -21.61 2.32
C SER A 20 15.98 -20.55 2.72
N ALA A 21 15.55 -19.46 3.33
CA ALA A 21 16.48 -18.43 3.77
C ALA A 21 17.26 -18.93 5.01
N LEU A 22 18.58 -18.79 4.98
CA LEU A 22 19.45 -19.17 6.07
C LEU A 22 19.75 -18.02 7.03
N SER A 23 19.74 -16.79 6.54
CA SER A 23 20.00 -15.57 7.32
C SER A 23 19.01 -14.47 6.92
N GLU A 24 18.78 -13.55 7.85
CA GLU A 24 17.87 -12.42 7.61
C GLU A 24 18.40 -11.48 6.54
N THR A 25 17.55 -11.14 5.58
CA THR A 25 17.89 -10.32 4.41
C THR A 25 16.93 -9.13 4.31
N GLU A 26 17.46 -7.99 3.94
CA GLU A 26 16.67 -6.82 3.56
C GLU A 26 16.34 -6.87 2.07
N ASP A 27 15.06 -6.70 1.72
CA ASP A 27 14.68 -6.39 0.35
C ASP A 27 15.18 -5.00 -0.06
N TYR A 28 15.43 -4.79 -1.34
CA TYR A 28 15.96 -3.51 -1.84
C TYR A 28 15.06 -2.30 -1.53
N ASN A 29 13.75 -2.52 -1.30
CA ASN A 29 12.82 -1.49 -0.89
C ASN A 29 13.24 -0.81 0.43
N HIS A 30 13.83 -1.55 1.37
CA HIS A 30 14.30 -0.95 2.63
C HIS A 30 15.30 0.17 2.39
N ARG A 31 16.24 -0.02 1.47
CA ARG A 31 17.24 0.99 1.11
C ARG A 31 16.63 2.08 0.23
N MET A 32 15.80 1.69 -0.75
CA MET A 32 15.18 2.61 -1.68
C MET A 32 14.34 3.67 -0.95
N LEU A 33 13.59 3.27 0.08
CA LEU A 33 12.68 4.12 0.83
C LEU A 33 13.29 4.68 2.14
N GLY A 34 14.54 4.35 2.45
CA GLY A 34 15.19 4.83 3.69
C GLY A 34 14.56 4.27 4.97
N ILE A 35 14.01 3.06 4.93
CA ILE A 35 13.31 2.43 6.06
C ILE A 35 14.17 2.37 7.34
N PRO A 36 15.50 2.09 7.30
CA PRO A 36 16.34 2.11 8.49
C PRO A 36 16.34 3.46 9.23
N GLU A 37 16.16 4.58 8.52
CA GLU A 37 16.05 5.90 9.17
C GLU A 37 14.74 6.02 9.95
N MET A 38 13.62 5.57 9.35
CA MET A 38 12.32 5.59 10.01
C MET A 38 12.26 4.63 11.20
N TRP A 39 12.97 3.50 11.15
CA TRP A 39 13.04 2.54 12.25
C TRP A 39 13.73 3.08 13.50
N LYS A 40 14.48 4.17 13.41
CA LYS A 40 14.98 4.89 14.58
C LYS A 40 13.85 5.54 15.39
N THR A 41 12.70 5.77 14.75
CA THR A 41 11.50 6.36 15.37
C THR A 41 10.48 5.28 15.73
N THR A 42 10.15 4.39 14.80
CA THR A 42 9.16 3.34 14.97
C THR A 42 9.34 2.21 13.96
N ARG A 43 8.84 1.02 14.31
CA ARG A 43 8.74 -0.15 13.43
C ARG A 43 7.29 -0.57 13.17
N GLY A 44 6.33 0.34 13.37
CA GLY A 44 4.91 0.10 13.12
C GLY A 44 4.10 -0.27 14.37
N LYS A 45 4.68 -0.24 15.57
CA LYS A 45 4.01 -0.64 16.82
C LYS A 45 2.72 0.16 17.07
N GLY A 46 1.64 -0.56 17.42
CA GLY A 46 0.34 0.03 17.74
C GLY A 46 -0.52 0.38 16.51
N VAL A 47 -0.10 -0.04 15.32
CA VAL A 47 -0.88 0.07 14.07
C VAL A 47 -1.38 -1.29 13.66
N ARG A 48 -2.65 -1.38 13.24
CA ARG A 48 -3.31 -2.58 12.74
C ARG A 48 -3.39 -2.53 11.22
N VAL A 49 -2.80 -3.52 10.58
CA VAL A 49 -2.79 -3.67 9.13
C VAL A 49 -3.65 -4.87 8.75
N ALA A 50 -4.65 -4.65 7.91
CA ALA A 50 -5.43 -5.74 7.33
C ALA A 50 -4.97 -6.01 5.90
N VAL A 51 -4.65 -7.27 5.58
CA VAL A 51 -4.38 -7.76 4.23
C VAL A 51 -5.62 -8.50 3.74
N LEU A 52 -6.26 -7.97 2.69
CA LEU A 52 -7.38 -8.60 2.02
C LEU A 52 -6.88 -9.26 0.74
N ASP A 53 -6.79 -10.61 0.75
CA ASP A 53 -6.03 -11.35 -0.26
C ASP A 53 -6.47 -12.83 -0.30
N THR A 54 -5.59 -13.75 -0.71
CA THR A 54 -5.83 -15.20 -0.89
C THR A 54 -5.89 -16.01 0.40
N GLY A 55 -5.62 -15.40 1.56
CA GLY A 55 -5.81 -16.08 2.85
C GLY A 55 -4.84 -15.68 3.96
N CYS A 56 -4.93 -16.45 5.05
CA CYS A 56 -4.09 -16.27 6.22
C CYS A 56 -2.77 -17.07 6.06
N PRO A 57 -1.60 -16.44 6.14
CA PRO A 57 -0.33 -17.14 6.02
C PRO A 57 -0.07 -18.10 7.19
N ARG A 58 0.56 -19.22 6.88
CA ARG A 58 1.20 -20.12 7.84
C ARG A 58 2.70 -20.08 7.62
N HIS A 59 3.37 -19.15 8.28
CA HIS A 59 4.79 -18.94 8.09
C HIS A 59 5.47 -18.54 9.41
N THR A 60 6.62 -19.15 9.72
CA THR A 60 7.36 -18.91 10.98
C THR A 60 7.88 -17.49 11.13
N ASP A 61 8.05 -16.80 10.01
CA ASP A 61 8.50 -15.40 9.95
C ASP A 61 7.34 -14.39 9.98
N LEU A 62 6.11 -14.84 10.24
CA LEU A 62 4.91 -13.99 10.32
C LEU A 62 4.14 -14.26 11.60
N LYS A 63 3.61 -13.18 12.20
CA LYS A 63 2.70 -13.25 13.34
C LYS A 63 1.38 -12.60 12.98
N VAL A 64 0.33 -13.41 12.79
CA VAL A 64 -1.02 -12.94 12.50
C VAL A 64 -1.81 -12.79 13.80
N ALA A 65 -2.45 -11.64 13.98
CA ALA A 65 -3.26 -11.31 15.16
C ALA A 65 -4.70 -11.80 15.04
N GLY A 66 -5.24 -11.88 13.81
CA GLY A 66 -6.59 -12.37 13.55
C GLY A 66 -6.84 -12.59 12.06
N SER A 67 -7.85 -13.42 11.75
CA SER A 67 -8.22 -13.71 10.36
C SER A 67 -9.71 -14.00 10.19
N ALA A 68 -10.23 -13.79 8.98
CA ALA A 68 -11.58 -14.15 8.58
C ALA A 68 -11.61 -14.63 7.12
N ASN A 69 -12.61 -15.46 6.78
CA ASN A 69 -12.81 -15.99 5.43
C ASN A 69 -14.12 -15.47 4.83
N PHE A 70 -14.04 -14.80 3.70
CA PHE A 70 -15.16 -14.27 2.91
C PHE A 70 -15.27 -14.93 1.54
N SER A 71 -14.27 -15.77 1.18
CA SER A 71 -14.25 -16.53 -0.06
C SER A 71 -15.12 -17.81 0.07
N ASP A 72 -15.26 -18.55 -1.04
CA ASP A 72 -15.92 -19.86 -1.02
C ASP A 72 -14.94 -21.00 -0.74
N SER A 73 -13.66 -20.72 -0.50
CA SER A 73 -12.70 -21.74 -0.06
C SER A 73 -13.06 -22.24 1.34
N PRO A 74 -12.91 -23.53 1.63
CA PRO A 74 -13.33 -24.10 2.92
C PRO A 74 -12.49 -23.60 4.10
N GLU A 75 -11.24 -23.22 3.83
CA GLU A 75 -10.27 -22.84 4.84
C GLU A 75 -9.85 -21.38 4.72
N VAL A 76 -9.55 -20.75 5.85
CA VAL A 76 -9.03 -19.36 5.89
C VAL A 76 -7.59 -19.25 5.42
N TRP A 77 -6.88 -20.37 5.41
CA TRP A 77 -5.45 -20.41 5.13
C TRP A 77 -5.11 -20.05 3.69
N ASP A 78 -3.95 -19.43 3.52
CA ASP A 78 -3.41 -19.14 2.21
C ASP A 78 -2.84 -20.42 1.57
N MET A 79 -3.50 -20.91 0.53
CA MET A 79 -3.06 -22.04 -0.28
C MET A 79 -2.46 -21.61 -1.63
N ASN A 80 -2.55 -20.32 -1.94
CA ASN A 80 -2.03 -19.71 -3.18
C ASN A 80 -0.58 -19.24 -3.01
N GLY A 81 -0.27 -18.61 -1.89
CA GLY A 81 1.04 -18.02 -1.56
C GLY A 81 1.10 -16.51 -1.74
N HIS A 82 0.16 -15.92 -2.48
CA HIS A 82 0.17 -14.48 -2.74
C HIS A 82 -0.01 -13.67 -1.44
N ALA A 83 -1.02 -14.00 -0.61
CA ALA A 83 -1.22 -13.36 0.70
C ALA A 83 0.00 -13.51 1.62
N THR A 84 0.66 -14.68 1.60
CA THR A 84 1.87 -14.94 2.38
C THR A 84 3.00 -14.00 1.97
N HIS A 85 3.19 -13.83 0.65
CA HIS A 85 4.23 -12.94 0.12
C HIS A 85 3.96 -11.47 0.46
N VAL A 86 2.74 -10.99 0.22
CA VAL A 86 2.27 -9.64 0.54
C VAL A 86 2.43 -9.33 2.04
N SER A 87 2.01 -10.27 2.90
CA SER A 87 2.12 -10.14 4.36
C SER A 87 3.57 -10.02 4.83
N GLY A 88 4.48 -10.76 4.20
CA GLY A 88 5.92 -10.68 4.51
C GLY A 88 6.55 -9.34 4.18
N ILE A 89 6.18 -8.74 3.05
CA ILE A 89 6.63 -7.39 2.68
C ILE A 89 6.23 -6.38 3.76
N ILE A 90 5.01 -6.50 4.32
CA ILE A 90 4.53 -5.59 5.35
C ILE A 90 5.18 -5.88 6.70
N ALA A 91 5.13 -7.13 7.17
CA ALA A 91 5.21 -7.47 8.59
C ALA A 91 6.13 -8.66 8.93
N ALA A 92 6.98 -9.14 8.00
CA ALA A 92 7.94 -10.19 8.36
C ALA A 92 8.80 -9.75 9.55
N LEU A 93 9.02 -10.69 10.48
CA LEU A 93 9.62 -10.42 11.77
C LEU A 93 11.12 -10.08 11.63
N VAL A 94 11.64 -9.26 12.54
CA VAL A 94 13.08 -9.04 12.70
C VAL A 94 13.58 -10.05 13.73
N ASN A 95 13.98 -11.23 13.29
CA ASN A 95 14.25 -12.40 14.14
C ASN A 95 15.54 -13.15 13.78
N GLY A 96 16.33 -12.62 12.84
CA GLY A 96 17.61 -13.21 12.41
C GLY A 96 17.52 -14.23 11.26
N ILE A 97 16.30 -14.52 10.76
CA ILE A 97 16.06 -15.41 9.62
C ILE A 97 15.19 -14.74 8.55
N GLY A 98 15.30 -15.23 7.32
CA GLY A 98 14.39 -14.86 6.23
C GLY A 98 14.47 -13.41 5.80
N VAL A 99 13.35 -12.70 5.89
CA VAL A 99 13.22 -11.30 5.43
C VAL A 99 12.72 -10.39 6.55
N ARG A 100 12.87 -9.10 6.36
CA ARG A 100 12.29 -8.08 7.24
C ARG A 100 11.12 -7.41 6.54
N GLY A 101 9.99 -7.28 7.20
CA GLY A 101 8.88 -6.44 6.73
C GLY A 101 9.20 -4.95 6.87
N ILE A 102 8.47 -4.12 6.14
CA ILE A 102 8.61 -2.65 6.23
C ILE A 102 8.20 -2.14 7.62
N ALA A 103 7.13 -2.71 8.19
CA ALA A 103 6.58 -2.36 9.50
C ALA A 103 6.46 -3.62 10.40
N PRO A 104 7.57 -4.25 10.82
CA PRO A 104 7.59 -5.58 11.43
C PRO A 104 6.93 -5.67 12.82
N GLU A 105 6.63 -4.54 13.46
CA GLU A 105 5.95 -4.50 14.77
C GLU A 105 4.46 -4.12 14.67
N CYS A 106 3.89 -4.00 13.45
CA CYS A 106 2.46 -3.82 13.29
C CYS A 106 1.67 -5.09 13.65
N GLU A 107 0.40 -4.92 13.99
CA GLU A 107 -0.52 -6.05 14.20
C GLU A 107 -1.14 -6.45 12.86
N LEU A 108 -0.80 -7.63 12.36
CA LEU A 108 -1.25 -8.14 11.07
C LEU A 108 -2.58 -8.89 11.20
N TYR A 109 -3.57 -8.49 10.43
CA TYR A 109 -4.85 -9.17 10.25
C TYR A 109 -5.01 -9.62 8.80
N CYS A 110 -5.63 -10.80 8.57
CA CYS A 110 -5.75 -11.37 7.23
C CYS A 110 -7.21 -11.72 6.91
N GLY A 111 -7.76 -11.08 5.88
CA GLY A 111 -9.07 -11.39 5.34
C GLY A 111 -8.93 -12.15 4.02
N LYS A 112 -9.40 -13.41 3.98
CA LYS A 112 -9.45 -14.19 2.74
C LYS A 112 -10.66 -13.75 1.92
N VAL A 113 -10.44 -12.89 0.94
CA VAL A 113 -11.47 -12.40 0.01
C VAL A 113 -11.35 -13.04 -1.37
N LEU A 114 -10.20 -13.68 -1.64
CA LEU A 114 -9.93 -14.45 -2.85
C LEU A 114 -9.83 -15.93 -2.52
N GLY A 115 -10.27 -16.77 -3.47
CA GLY A 115 -10.11 -18.22 -3.41
C GLY A 115 -8.65 -18.67 -3.59
N ASP A 116 -8.43 -19.98 -3.48
CA ASP A 116 -7.11 -20.60 -3.63
C ASP A 116 -6.57 -20.45 -5.06
N ASP A 117 -7.44 -20.22 -6.02
CA ASP A 117 -7.13 -19.95 -7.44
C ASP A 117 -6.86 -18.45 -7.72
N GLY A 118 -6.98 -17.57 -6.71
CA GLY A 118 -6.83 -16.13 -6.86
C GLY A 118 -8.06 -15.43 -7.45
N SER A 119 -9.16 -16.13 -7.70
CA SER A 119 -10.42 -15.51 -8.09
C SER A 119 -11.21 -15.02 -6.88
N GLY A 120 -12.06 -14.03 -7.06
CA GLY A 120 -12.91 -13.50 -6.00
C GLY A 120 -14.15 -12.83 -6.52
N SER A 121 -15.06 -12.48 -5.62
CA SER A 121 -16.24 -11.69 -5.92
C SER A 121 -16.11 -10.30 -5.29
N ILE A 122 -16.72 -9.33 -5.92
CA ILE A 122 -16.78 -7.96 -5.39
C ILE A 122 -17.47 -7.93 -4.01
N ASP A 123 -18.50 -8.78 -3.82
CA ASP A 123 -19.17 -8.93 -2.53
C ASP A 123 -18.20 -9.41 -1.43
N ALA A 124 -17.37 -10.40 -1.73
CA ALA A 124 -16.36 -10.89 -0.77
C ALA A 124 -15.38 -9.80 -0.37
N ILE A 125 -14.90 -8.99 -1.34
CA ILE A 125 -14.01 -7.86 -1.07
C ILE A 125 -14.72 -6.81 -0.22
N ALA A 126 -15.96 -6.45 -0.55
CA ALA A 126 -16.74 -5.45 0.21
C ALA A 126 -17.00 -5.90 1.65
N ARG A 127 -17.30 -7.19 1.87
CA ARG A 127 -17.44 -7.78 3.23
C ARG A 127 -16.10 -7.77 3.97
N GLY A 128 -15.01 -8.12 3.30
CA GLY A 128 -13.65 -8.07 3.87
C GLY A 128 -13.26 -6.67 4.32
N ILE A 129 -13.54 -5.63 3.52
CA ILE A 129 -13.30 -4.22 3.88
C ILE A 129 -14.08 -3.86 5.14
N ARG A 130 -15.37 -4.19 5.22
CA ARG A 130 -16.19 -3.92 6.40
C ARG A 130 -15.67 -4.62 7.64
N TRP A 131 -15.31 -5.90 7.54
CA TRP A 131 -14.69 -6.66 8.63
C TRP A 131 -13.36 -6.00 9.10
N ALA A 132 -12.53 -5.58 8.17
CA ALA A 132 -11.26 -4.92 8.51
C ALA A 132 -11.50 -3.63 9.32
N VAL A 133 -12.55 -2.87 8.99
CA VAL A 133 -12.95 -1.65 9.71
C VAL A 133 -13.58 -1.99 11.06
N ASP A 134 -14.58 -2.88 11.06
CA ASP A 134 -15.51 -3.04 12.19
C ASP A 134 -15.02 -4.03 13.25
N GLU A 135 -14.28 -5.06 12.85
CA GLU A 135 -13.82 -6.15 13.73
C GLU A 135 -12.31 -6.11 13.94
N ALA A 136 -11.51 -6.12 12.88
CA ALA A 136 -10.06 -6.01 12.98
C ALA A 136 -9.60 -4.62 13.46
N LYS A 137 -10.48 -3.59 13.34
CA LYS A 137 -10.15 -2.20 13.69
C LYS A 137 -8.86 -1.72 13.02
N ALA A 138 -8.73 -2.06 11.76
CA ALA A 138 -7.56 -1.74 10.97
C ALA A 138 -7.36 -0.23 10.83
N ASP A 139 -6.13 0.20 10.88
CA ASP A 139 -5.72 1.57 10.55
C ASP A 139 -5.45 1.72 9.05
N VAL A 140 -4.97 0.65 8.44
CA VAL A 140 -4.70 0.58 7.00
C VAL A 140 -5.07 -0.79 6.44
N ILE A 141 -5.62 -0.81 5.23
CA ILE A 141 -5.98 -2.02 4.49
C ILE A 141 -5.11 -2.10 3.25
N ASN A 142 -4.47 -3.27 3.04
CA ASN A 142 -3.77 -3.62 1.81
C ASN A 142 -4.68 -4.44 0.91
N MET A 143 -4.84 -4.03 -0.32
CA MET A 143 -5.54 -4.76 -1.38
C MET A 143 -4.62 -4.91 -2.60
N SER A 144 -3.81 -5.98 -2.59
CA SER A 144 -2.95 -6.37 -3.72
C SER A 144 -3.74 -7.18 -4.74
N LEU A 145 -4.87 -6.65 -5.15
CA LEU A 145 -5.86 -7.26 -6.05
C LEU A 145 -6.55 -6.17 -6.88
N GLY A 146 -7.19 -6.57 -7.94
CA GLY A 146 -7.98 -5.65 -8.75
C GLY A 146 -8.72 -6.33 -9.89
N CYS A 147 -9.60 -5.60 -10.52
CA CYS A 147 -10.25 -5.98 -11.76
C CYS A 147 -10.17 -4.84 -12.77
N PRO A 148 -10.16 -5.15 -14.08
CA PRO A 148 -10.15 -4.13 -15.12
C PRO A 148 -11.28 -3.11 -14.91
N PRO A 149 -11.09 -1.84 -15.27
CA PRO A 149 -12.09 -0.79 -15.13
C PRO A 149 -13.19 -0.94 -16.18
N SER A 150 -13.86 -2.10 -16.24
CA SER A 150 -14.92 -2.40 -17.21
C SER A 150 -16.27 -1.94 -16.67
N GLY A 151 -16.77 -0.84 -17.18
CA GLY A 151 -18.14 -0.39 -16.89
C GLY A 151 -18.32 0.34 -15.56
N ALA A 152 -19.55 0.40 -15.08
CA ALA A 152 -19.85 1.00 -13.78
C ALA A 152 -19.27 0.13 -12.67
N LEU A 153 -18.30 0.67 -11.94
CA LEU A 153 -17.78 0.04 -10.74
C LEU A 153 -18.94 -0.32 -9.81
N SER A 154 -18.92 -1.54 -9.29
CA SER A 154 -19.98 -2.01 -8.40
C SER A 154 -20.21 -1.00 -7.26
N LEU A 155 -21.47 -0.72 -7.02
CA LEU A 155 -21.90 0.20 -5.96
C LEU A 155 -21.45 -0.31 -4.58
N SER A 156 -21.49 -1.63 -4.36
CA SER A 156 -21.12 -2.24 -3.08
C SER A 156 -19.64 -2.04 -2.74
N LEU A 157 -18.74 -2.21 -3.72
CA LEU A 157 -17.30 -1.98 -3.53
C LEU A 157 -17.01 -0.49 -3.28
N ARG A 158 -17.60 0.39 -4.08
CA ARG A 158 -17.47 1.84 -3.89
C ARG A 158 -17.94 2.28 -2.51
N GLN A 159 -19.09 1.78 -2.05
CA GLN A 159 -19.63 2.07 -0.72
C GLN A 159 -18.75 1.51 0.40
N ALA A 160 -18.16 0.32 0.23
CA ALA A 160 -17.25 -0.24 1.22
C ALA A 160 -15.95 0.57 1.35
N CYS A 161 -15.36 0.98 0.22
CA CYS A 161 -14.17 1.85 0.23
C CYS A 161 -14.48 3.23 0.84
N GLN A 162 -15.61 3.82 0.48
CA GLN A 162 -16.06 5.09 1.06
C GLN A 162 -16.27 4.97 2.58
N TYR A 163 -16.92 3.89 3.03
CA TYR A 163 -17.12 3.62 4.45
C TYR A 163 -15.79 3.51 5.21
N ALA A 164 -14.82 2.77 4.69
CA ALA A 164 -13.50 2.64 5.32
C ALA A 164 -12.80 4.01 5.42
N HIS A 165 -12.83 4.80 4.34
CA HIS A 165 -12.26 6.14 4.30
C HIS A 165 -12.91 7.07 5.34
N GLU A 166 -14.23 7.08 5.45
CA GLU A 166 -14.98 7.88 6.44
C GLU A 166 -14.71 7.45 7.89
N LYS A 167 -14.34 6.17 8.10
CA LYS A 167 -13.91 5.65 9.40
C LYS A 167 -12.44 5.94 9.72
N GLY A 168 -11.73 6.64 8.83
CA GLY A 168 -10.34 7.02 9.02
C GLY A 168 -9.33 5.94 8.61
N VAL A 169 -9.77 4.89 7.91
CA VAL A 169 -8.92 3.79 7.47
C VAL A 169 -8.32 4.12 6.10
N VAL A 170 -7.01 3.97 5.96
CA VAL A 170 -6.30 4.16 4.69
C VAL A 170 -6.39 2.87 3.86
N LEU A 171 -6.69 3.00 2.57
CA LEU A 171 -6.78 1.87 1.64
C LEU A 171 -5.64 1.98 0.61
N CYS A 172 -4.71 1.02 0.60
CA CYS A 172 -3.65 0.92 -0.41
C CYS A 172 -4.01 -0.17 -1.41
N CYS A 173 -4.03 0.16 -2.70
CA CYS A 173 -4.52 -0.71 -3.76
C CYS A 173 -3.54 -0.80 -4.93
N ALA A 174 -3.39 -1.99 -5.50
CA ALA A 174 -2.53 -2.24 -6.65
C ALA A 174 -3.11 -1.61 -7.92
N ALA A 175 -2.28 -0.88 -8.67
CA ALA A 175 -2.73 -0.22 -9.90
C ALA A 175 -3.10 -1.19 -11.02
N GLY A 176 -2.48 -2.37 -11.08
CA GLY A 176 -2.66 -3.40 -12.12
C GLY A 176 -1.38 -3.69 -12.92
N ASN A 177 -1.36 -4.81 -13.66
CA ASN A 177 -0.14 -5.35 -14.29
C ASN A 177 -0.27 -5.60 -15.80
N ASP A 178 -1.21 -4.98 -16.48
CA ASP A 178 -1.44 -5.13 -17.93
C ASP A 178 -0.96 -3.94 -18.76
N ALA A 179 -0.23 -2.99 -18.12
CA ALA A 179 0.21 -1.72 -18.71
C ALA A 179 -0.95 -0.87 -19.28
N GLY A 180 -2.17 -1.12 -18.80
CA GLY A 180 -3.39 -0.42 -19.17
C GLY A 180 -3.77 0.68 -18.19
N SER A 181 -5.08 0.95 -18.11
CA SER A 181 -5.63 1.90 -17.15
C SER A 181 -5.64 1.33 -15.73
N VAL A 182 -5.59 2.21 -14.72
CA VAL A 182 -5.62 1.81 -13.30
C VAL A 182 -6.88 1.00 -12.99
N ASN A 183 -6.68 -0.17 -12.39
CA ASN A 183 -7.73 -1.12 -12.05
C ASN A 183 -8.57 -0.67 -10.83
N ALA A 184 -9.76 -1.24 -10.69
CA ALA A 184 -10.55 -1.08 -9.48
C ALA A 184 -10.09 -2.08 -8.40
N PRO A 185 -10.05 -1.67 -7.08
CA PRO A 185 -10.51 -0.40 -6.53
C PRO A 185 -9.49 0.74 -6.54
N ALA A 186 -8.27 0.55 -7.08
CA ALA A 186 -7.21 1.57 -7.05
C ALA A 186 -7.63 2.88 -7.76
N ASN A 187 -8.50 2.81 -8.75
CA ASN A 187 -9.01 3.98 -9.48
C ASN A 187 -10.05 4.82 -8.70
N LEU A 188 -10.34 4.48 -7.43
CA LEU A 188 -11.26 5.24 -6.60
C LEU A 188 -10.55 6.39 -5.85
N PRO A 189 -11.19 7.55 -5.70
CA PRO A 189 -10.58 8.69 -5.00
C PRO A 189 -10.42 8.48 -3.48
N THR A 190 -10.95 7.39 -2.94
CA THR A 190 -10.86 7.01 -1.53
C THR A 190 -9.71 6.04 -1.24
N THR A 191 -8.94 5.68 -2.25
CA THR A 191 -7.83 4.73 -2.15
C THR A 191 -6.51 5.39 -2.56
N ILE A 192 -5.40 4.80 -2.13
CA ILE A 192 -4.05 5.12 -2.61
C ILE A 192 -3.70 4.09 -3.69
N ALA A 193 -3.64 4.54 -4.94
CA ALA A 193 -3.24 3.72 -6.08
C ALA A 193 -1.72 3.59 -6.16
N VAL A 194 -1.21 2.35 -6.17
CA VAL A 194 0.23 2.07 -6.12
C VAL A 194 0.72 1.43 -7.41
N ALA A 195 1.62 2.11 -8.09
CA ALA A 195 2.35 1.63 -9.26
C ALA A 195 3.65 0.92 -8.88
N ALA A 196 4.23 0.16 -9.82
CA ALA A 196 5.47 -0.56 -9.62
C ALA A 196 6.66 0.07 -10.34
N VAL A 197 7.80 0.14 -9.64
CA VAL A 197 9.12 0.45 -10.21
C VAL A 197 10.08 -0.70 -9.95
N ASP A 198 11.19 -0.72 -10.69
CA ASP A 198 12.31 -1.63 -10.44
C ASP A 198 13.28 -1.05 -9.38
N ARG A 199 14.38 -1.78 -9.10
CA ARG A 199 15.41 -1.36 -8.14
C ARG A 199 16.16 -0.09 -8.54
N ASP A 200 16.14 0.27 -9.82
CA ASP A 200 16.74 1.49 -10.36
C ASP A 200 15.75 2.64 -10.41
N ARG A 201 14.56 2.47 -9.80
CA ARG A 201 13.45 3.42 -9.74
C ARG A 201 12.81 3.72 -11.10
N LYS A 202 13.00 2.87 -12.11
CA LYS A 202 12.34 2.98 -13.39
C LYS A 202 10.99 2.28 -13.34
N LYS A 203 9.98 2.86 -13.98
CA LYS A 203 8.66 2.25 -14.06
C LYS A 203 8.74 0.81 -14.59
N ALA A 204 8.05 -0.11 -13.93
CA ALA A 204 7.95 -1.48 -14.41
C ALA A 204 7.13 -1.52 -15.71
N TYR A 205 7.54 -2.37 -16.66
CA TYR A 205 6.92 -2.44 -17.98
C TYR A 205 5.44 -2.85 -17.95
N PHE A 206 5.05 -3.57 -16.92
CA PHE A 206 3.69 -4.07 -16.72
C PHE A 206 2.78 -3.11 -15.96
N THR A 207 3.33 -2.10 -15.26
CA THR A 207 2.51 -1.27 -14.36
C THR A 207 1.41 -0.52 -15.10
N CYS A 208 0.18 -0.65 -14.61
CA CYS A 208 -0.92 0.21 -15.07
C CYS A 208 -0.64 1.67 -14.73
N HIS A 209 -1.23 2.56 -15.51
CA HIS A 209 -0.96 4.00 -15.43
C HIS A 209 -2.23 4.83 -15.63
N GLY A 210 -2.16 6.08 -15.21
CA GLY A 210 -3.25 7.05 -15.29
C GLY A 210 -3.16 8.07 -14.17
N LYS A 211 -3.97 9.12 -14.28
CA LYS A 211 -4.04 10.22 -13.29
C LYS A 211 -4.41 9.76 -11.87
N GLU A 212 -4.95 8.57 -11.75
CA GLU A 212 -5.33 7.92 -10.49
C GLU A 212 -4.13 7.38 -9.71
N VAL A 213 -2.98 7.16 -10.36
CA VAL A 213 -1.77 6.72 -9.67
C VAL A 213 -1.34 7.77 -8.66
N ASP A 214 -1.12 7.34 -7.41
CA ASP A 214 -0.75 8.24 -6.32
C ASP A 214 0.72 8.15 -5.95
N PHE A 215 1.25 6.92 -5.84
CA PHE A 215 2.64 6.66 -5.47
C PHE A 215 3.17 5.43 -6.19
N ALA A 216 4.49 5.28 -6.19
CA ALA A 216 5.16 4.09 -6.67
C ALA A 216 6.10 3.51 -5.60
N ALA A 217 6.33 2.20 -5.68
CA ALA A 217 7.34 1.51 -4.90
C ALA A 217 7.94 0.35 -5.70
N GLY A 218 9.01 -0.24 -5.19
CA GLY A 218 9.63 -1.40 -5.82
C GLY A 218 8.67 -2.58 -5.89
N GLY A 219 8.39 -3.01 -7.13
CA GLY A 219 7.49 -4.12 -7.43
C GLY A 219 8.10 -5.16 -8.37
N VAL A 220 9.41 -5.12 -8.62
CA VAL A 220 10.10 -6.07 -9.51
C VAL A 220 11.08 -6.91 -8.72
N ASP A 221 10.94 -8.25 -8.82
CA ASP A 221 11.80 -9.22 -8.12
C ASP A 221 11.89 -8.96 -6.60
N VAL A 222 10.77 -8.63 -5.97
CA VAL A 222 10.67 -8.38 -4.53
C VAL A 222 10.74 -9.69 -3.77
N PHE A 223 11.67 -9.79 -2.82
CA PHE A 223 11.90 -10.99 -2.03
C PHE A 223 11.10 -10.96 -0.74
N SER A 224 10.29 -12.02 -0.48
CA SER A 224 9.44 -12.11 0.70
C SER A 224 9.11 -13.55 1.07
N THR A 225 8.37 -13.73 2.16
CA THR A 225 7.86 -15.03 2.63
C THR A 225 7.00 -15.73 1.59
N TRP A 226 7.02 -17.07 1.59
CA TRP A 226 6.26 -17.91 0.68
C TRP A 226 5.69 -19.13 1.40
N LEU A 227 4.85 -19.91 0.71
CA LEU A 227 4.30 -21.16 1.25
C LEU A 227 5.39 -22.09 1.79
N ASN A 228 5.02 -22.97 2.74
CA ASN A 228 5.90 -24.00 3.31
C ASN A 228 7.15 -23.46 4.01
N ASN A 229 7.05 -22.29 4.65
CA ASN A 229 8.17 -21.60 5.28
C ASN A 229 9.35 -21.32 4.33
N GLN A 230 9.04 -21.13 3.05
CA GLN A 230 9.99 -20.72 2.03
C GLN A 230 9.90 -19.21 1.77
N TYR A 231 10.77 -18.74 0.91
CA TYR A 231 10.82 -17.36 0.45
C TYR A 231 10.91 -17.35 -1.07
N ALA A 232 10.28 -16.36 -1.70
CA ALA A 232 10.25 -16.26 -3.16
C ALA A 232 10.41 -14.81 -3.61
N LYS A 233 10.82 -14.64 -4.87
CA LYS A 233 10.79 -13.34 -5.56
C LYS A 233 9.58 -13.28 -6.47
N LEU A 234 8.78 -12.25 -6.31
CA LEU A 234 7.63 -11.96 -7.16
C LEU A 234 7.74 -10.56 -7.77
N SER A 235 7.06 -10.37 -8.89
CA SER A 235 6.95 -9.08 -9.57
C SER A 235 5.49 -8.75 -9.84
N GLY A 236 5.09 -7.50 -9.56
CA GLY A 236 3.74 -6.98 -9.75
C GLY A 236 3.51 -5.71 -8.94
N THR A 237 2.50 -4.93 -9.28
CA THR A 237 1.98 -3.84 -8.43
C THR A 237 1.49 -4.38 -7.09
N SER A 238 1.09 -5.66 -7.05
CA SER A 238 0.79 -6.42 -5.84
C SER A 238 1.95 -6.48 -4.83
N MET A 239 3.20 -6.33 -5.27
CA MET A 239 4.39 -6.31 -4.41
C MET A 239 4.78 -4.88 -4.02
N ALA A 240 4.48 -3.90 -4.85
CA ALA A 240 4.68 -2.48 -4.55
C ALA A 240 3.66 -1.97 -3.50
N THR A 241 2.41 -2.42 -3.59
CA THR A 241 1.32 -2.00 -2.68
C THR A 241 1.62 -2.28 -1.20
N PRO A 242 2.07 -3.47 -0.80
CA PRO A 242 2.42 -3.74 0.60
C PRO A 242 3.62 -2.92 1.09
N VAL A 243 4.53 -2.51 0.22
CA VAL A 243 5.61 -1.57 0.59
C VAL A 243 5.00 -0.23 1.02
N ILE A 244 4.10 0.35 0.22
CA ILE A 244 3.40 1.60 0.58
C ILE A 244 2.52 1.40 1.82
N THR A 245 1.83 0.25 1.95
CA THR A 245 1.06 -0.08 3.16
C THR A 245 1.93 -0.07 4.41
N GLY A 246 3.12 -0.66 4.34
CA GLY A 246 4.10 -0.63 5.43
C GLY A 246 4.58 0.79 5.75
N VAL A 247 4.83 1.63 4.74
CA VAL A 247 5.17 3.05 4.92
C VAL A 247 4.03 3.80 5.61
N VAL A 248 2.78 3.60 5.20
CA VAL A 248 1.58 4.16 5.87
C VAL A 248 1.54 3.73 7.34
N ALA A 249 1.78 2.44 7.62
CA ALA A 249 1.81 1.93 8.99
C ALA A 249 2.90 2.60 9.83
N LEU A 250 4.09 2.84 9.28
CA LEU A 250 5.16 3.55 9.96
C LEU A 250 4.79 5.01 10.26
N VAL A 251 4.20 5.72 9.29
CA VAL A 251 3.76 7.12 9.46
C VAL A 251 2.70 7.23 10.55
N GLN A 252 1.69 6.35 10.51
CA GLN A 252 0.64 6.31 11.54
C GLN A 252 1.17 5.93 12.92
N ALA A 253 2.11 4.98 13.00
CA ALA A 253 2.72 4.59 14.28
C ALA A 253 3.51 5.76 14.90
N ALA A 254 4.25 6.51 14.10
CA ALA A 254 4.96 7.70 14.57
C ALA A 254 4.01 8.79 15.08
N ALA A 255 2.85 8.98 14.45
CA ALA A 255 1.82 9.91 14.89
C ALA A 255 1.14 9.43 16.19
N LYS A 256 0.75 8.14 16.25
CA LYS A 256 0.15 7.52 17.45
C LYS A 256 1.07 7.59 18.67
N ALA A 257 2.38 7.41 18.49
CA ALA A 257 3.37 7.56 19.56
C ALA A 257 3.37 8.98 20.18
N LYS A 258 2.88 9.97 19.41
CA LYS A 258 2.69 11.36 19.85
C LYS A 258 1.23 11.65 20.28
N GLY A 259 0.40 10.62 20.43
CA GLY A 259 -1.02 10.76 20.81
C GLY A 259 -1.91 11.32 19.70
N LYS A 260 -1.47 11.31 18.43
CA LYS A 260 -2.23 11.84 17.29
C LYS A 260 -2.80 10.70 16.44
N ALA A 261 -4.11 10.69 16.19
CA ALA A 261 -4.71 9.95 15.10
C ALA A 261 -4.63 10.80 13.82
N MET A 262 -4.32 10.15 12.69
CA MET A 262 -4.25 10.82 11.38
C MET A 262 -5.42 10.38 10.51
N ALA A 263 -6.12 11.34 9.92
CA ALA A 263 -7.09 11.07 8.87
C ALA A 263 -6.39 10.61 7.56
N PRO A 264 -7.09 9.87 6.66
CA PRO A 264 -6.48 9.40 5.41
C PRO A 264 -5.83 10.51 4.56
N GLY A 265 -6.45 11.69 4.48
CA GLY A 265 -5.88 12.85 3.79
C GLY A 265 -4.58 13.35 4.42
N GLU A 266 -4.48 13.37 5.76
CA GLU A 266 -3.24 13.77 6.46
C GLU A 266 -2.11 12.75 6.23
N VAL A 267 -2.46 11.45 6.15
CA VAL A 267 -1.50 10.40 5.79
C VAL A 267 -1.03 10.61 4.35
N TYR A 268 -1.95 10.83 3.41
CA TYR A 268 -1.62 11.10 2.01
C TYR A 268 -0.68 12.31 1.88
N ASP A 269 -1.00 13.44 2.50
CA ASP A 269 -0.17 14.65 2.49
C ASP A 269 1.22 14.40 3.10
N SER A 270 1.30 13.56 4.13
CA SER A 270 2.58 13.16 4.72
C SER A 270 3.43 12.35 3.73
N LEU A 271 2.81 11.42 2.97
CA LEU A 271 3.52 10.68 1.93
C LEU A 271 3.98 11.60 0.80
N VAL A 272 3.14 12.53 0.34
CA VAL A 272 3.52 13.53 -0.67
C VAL A 272 4.72 14.35 -0.20
N SER A 273 4.76 14.72 1.08
CA SER A 273 5.84 15.56 1.64
C SER A 273 7.22 14.89 1.63
N ILE A 274 7.27 13.57 1.58
CA ILE A 274 8.52 12.78 1.54
C ILE A 274 8.72 12.07 0.19
N ALA A 275 7.81 12.25 -0.76
CA ALA A 275 7.93 11.63 -2.08
C ALA A 275 9.10 12.23 -2.87
N VAL A 276 9.86 11.35 -3.50
CA VAL A 276 10.91 11.68 -4.45
C VAL A 276 10.37 11.38 -5.84
N ASP A 277 10.32 12.40 -6.64
CA ASP A 277 9.91 12.34 -8.04
C ASP A 277 10.93 11.51 -8.86
N VAL A 278 10.46 10.63 -9.73
CA VAL A 278 11.33 9.62 -10.37
C VAL A 278 11.18 9.47 -11.88
N GLU A 279 10.10 9.93 -12.48
CA GLU A 279 9.85 9.86 -13.93
C GLU A 279 9.73 11.27 -14.53
N GLN A 280 8.56 11.86 -14.54
CA GLN A 280 8.34 13.20 -15.06
C GLN A 280 8.15 14.19 -13.91
N PRO A 281 8.66 15.44 -14.04
CA PRO A 281 8.54 16.43 -12.97
C PRO A 281 7.11 16.69 -12.53
N GLY A 282 6.85 16.51 -11.22
CA GLY A 282 5.53 16.65 -10.59
C GLY A 282 4.72 15.36 -10.60
N LYS A 283 3.43 15.42 -10.22
CA LYS A 283 2.57 14.23 -10.26
C LYS A 283 2.35 13.80 -11.70
N ASP A 284 2.78 12.59 -12.06
CA ASP A 284 2.64 11.99 -13.38
C ASP A 284 1.74 10.75 -13.38
N ASP A 285 1.38 10.25 -14.59
CA ASP A 285 0.48 9.12 -14.76
C ASP A 285 1.12 7.75 -14.47
N PHE A 286 2.44 7.66 -14.29
CA PHE A 286 3.16 6.39 -14.12
C PHE A 286 3.61 6.11 -12.70
N THR A 287 4.02 7.14 -11.98
CA THR A 287 4.56 7.04 -10.62
C THR A 287 3.84 7.93 -9.61
N GLY A 288 2.84 8.68 -10.07
CA GLY A 288 2.06 9.59 -9.25
C GLY A 288 2.92 10.72 -8.69
N ASN A 289 2.92 10.87 -7.37
CA ASN A 289 3.80 11.82 -6.66
C ASN A 289 5.24 11.28 -6.50
N GLY A 290 5.53 10.08 -7.00
CA GLY A 290 6.83 9.44 -6.87
C GLY A 290 6.91 8.41 -5.74
N ILE A 291 8.11 8.17 -5.23
CA ILE A 291 8.41 7.16 -4.21
C ILE A 291 8.56 7.85 -2.85
N PRO A 292 7.77 7.50 -1.80
CA PRO A 292 7.95 8.02 -0.45
C PRO A 292 9.29 7.56 0.14
N VAL A 293 10.18 8.51 0.51
CA VAL A 293 11.52 8.21 1.01
C VAL A 293 11.78 8.89 2.35
N PHE A 294 12.08 8.11 3.37
CA PHE A 294 12.48 8.63 4.67
C PHE A 294 13.95 9.07 4.64
N THR A 295 14.22 10.29 5.08
CA THR A 295 15.58 10.84 5.20
C THR A 295 15.86 11.18 6.65
N SER A 296 17.15 11.34 7.01
CA SER A 296 17.56 11.77 8.36
C SER A 296 16.96 13.11 8.81
N GLN A 297 16.40 13.88 7.89
CA GLN A 297 15.73 15.16 8.18
C GLN A 297 14.24 15.02 8.45
N TRP A 298 13.67 13.82 8.40
CA TRP A 298 12.24 13.59 8.63
C TRP A 298 11.80 13.72 10.10
N THR A 299 12.71 14.00 11.03
CA THR A 299 12.36 14.25 12.42
C THR A 299 11.59 15.57 12.59
N ALA A 300 10.25 15.46 12.71
CA ALA A 300 9.33 16.40 13.38
C ALA A 300 9.34 17.91 13.04
N THR A 301 10.25 18.40 12.20
CA THR A 301 10.44 19.86 11.96
C THR A 301 9.95 20.32 10.57
N LYS A 302 9.64 19.43 9.65
CA LYS A 302 9.15 19.83 8.32
C LYS A 302 7.76 20.42 8.32
N ASP A 303 6.90 20.07 9.28
CA ASP A 303 5.56 20.67 9.39
C ASP A 303 5.58 22.19 9.59
N GLU A 304 6.58 22.72 10.29
CA GLU A 304 6.71 24.19 10.46
C GLU A 304 7.43 24.87 9.29
N ALA A 305 8.45 24.22 8.71
CA ALA A 305 9.19 24.81 7.59
C ALA A 305 8.34 24.80 6.31
N GLN A 306 7.60 23.73 6.05
CA GLN A 306 6.73 23.61 4.88
C GLN A 306 5.48 24.47 4.99
N ARG A 307 4.91 24.66 6.20
CA ARG A 307 3.87 25.66 6.44
C ARG A 307 4.39 27.09 6.24
N LYS A 308 5.64 27.37 6.62
CA LYS A 308 6.27 28.68 6.37
C LYS A 308 6.54 28.90 4.87
N GLU A 309 7.00 27.89 4.15
CA GLU A 309 7.22 27.98 2.69
C GLU A 309 5.90 28.12 1.92
N CYS A 310 4.88 27.37 2.29
CA CYS A 310 3.55 27.48 1.71
C CYS A 310 2.91 28.85 2.04
N TRP A 311 3.14 29.40 3.25
CA TRP A 311 2.68 30.74 3.64
C TRP A 311 3.43 31.82 2.86
N LEU A 312 4.74 31.73 2.73
CA LEU A 312 5.56 32.67 1.94
C LEU A 312 5.20 32.63 0.45
N VAL A 313 4.97 31.45 -0.12
CA VAL A 313 4.52 31.29 -1.52
C VAL A 313 3.12 31.85 -1.72
N ARG A 314 2.21 31.66 -0.78
CA ARG A 314 0.86 32.27 -0.82
C ARG A 314 0.93 33.78 -0.67
N LEU A 315 1.78 34.28 0.23
CA LEU A 315 2.01 35.72 0.39
C LEU A 315 2.63 36.33 -0.88
N TRP A 316 3.62 35.65 -1.46
CA TRP A 316 4.24 36.11 -2.72
C TRP A 316 3.24 36.12 -3.89
N LYS A 317 2.42 35.09 -4.03
CA LYS A 317 1.36 35.06 -5.04
C LYS A 317 0.32 36.16 -4.82
N ALA A 318 -0.05 36.43 -3.57
CA ALA A 318 -0.97 37.53 -3.25
C ALA A 318 -0.33 38.91 -3.55
N VAL A 319 0.94 39.08 -3.26
CA VAL A 319 1.69 40.33 -3.57
C VAL A 319 1.84 40.52 -5.10
N VAL A 320 2.14 39.45 -5.84
CA VAL A 320 2.24 39.50 -7.30
C VAL A 320 0.87 39.81 -7.94
N ALA A 321 -0.21 39.21 -7.44
CA ALA A 321 -1.56 39.50 -7.91
C ALA A 321 -1.94 40.97 -7.67
N TRP A 322 -1.60 41.50 -6.48
CA TRP A 322 -1.85 42.91 -6.14
C TRP A 322 -1.01 43.89 -6.99
N ILE A 323 0.24 43.56 -7.33
CA ILE A 323 1.10 44.38 -8.20
C ILE A 323 0.65 44.34 -9.67
N MET A 324 -0.04 43.27 -10.10
CA MET A 324 -0.46 43.06 -11.48
C MET A 324 -1.94 43.42 -11.74
N GLU A 325 -2.69 43.96 -10.77
CA GLU A 325 -3.97 44.57 -11.01
C GLU A 325 -3.76 45.85 -11.81
N PRO A 326 -4.36 46.01 -13.01
CA PRO A 326 -4.30 47.26 -13.75
C PRO A 326 -5.06 48.34 -12.96
N GLU A 327 -4.45 49.52 -12.80
CA GLU A 327 -5.17 50.70 -12.34
C GLU A 327 -6.35 50.94 -13.28
N GLU A 328 -7.58 50.78 -12.78
CA GLU A 328 -8.75 51.21 -13.48
C GLU A 328 -8.78 52.76 -13.46
N ASP A 329 -8.60 53.37 -14.64
CA ASP A 329 -8.86 54.77 -14.92
C ASP A 329 -10.38 55.06 -14.95
#